data_524895b2d16fe666931e5ac37bc081aa
#
_entry.id   524895b2d16fe666931e5ac37bc081aa
#
_cell.length_a   1.000
_cell.length_b   1.000
_cell.length_c   1.000
_cell.angle_alpha   90.00
_cell.angle_beta   90.00
_cell.angle_gamma   90.00
#
_symmetry.space_group_name_H-M   'P 1'
#
loop_
_entity.id
_entity.type
_entity.pdbx_description
1 polymer ?
#
loop_
_entity_poly.entity_id
_entity_poly.type
_entity_poly.pdbx_seq_one_letter_code
_entity_poly.pdbx_strand_id
1 'polypeptide(L)'
;MGGDQAPRAEVEGAMQAAREWGIRVLLVGREEVVRRELANHPHAGLPLEIVHASEVISMDEKAAKSFRQKRDSSIRVGARLVRDGGAQGLVSAGNTGAVMATVKIVLGALPGVDRPALAGVFPTSKGTAAIMVDVGANVDCRPHNLEQFAIMGEIYSRAIFGIARPRVGLLSIGEEVSKGNDLTREAYPLLQRLALDFAGNVEGRHVFDGTLDVIVCDGFIGNVALKISEGLVETIKHSLRQALSSTTAAKVGYVLSRRAYADFRKRFDYSEYGGAPLLGIKGVCIVCHGRSSAKAIKNAVRVAAEVHRREINQLIEADLARRASGRQASAVQDLRLET
;
A
#
# COMPACT_ATOMS: atom_id res chain seq x y z
N MET A 1 15.97 -7.30 -4.38
CA MET A 1 17.28 -7.16 -3.68
C MET A 1 17.20 -5.93 -2.79
N GLY A 2 17.79 -5.91 -1.62
CA GLY A 2 17.79 -4.74 -0.73
C GLY A 2 16.87 -4.84 0.49
N GLY A 3 15.97 -5.79 0.57
CA GLY A 3 15.25 -6.12 1.80
C GLY A 3 16.14 -6.85 2.80
N ASP A 4 15.74 -6.87 4.07
CA ASP A 4 16.53 -7.44 5.19
C ASP A 4 16.75 -8.96 5.04
N GLN A 5 15.84 -9.66 4.33
CA GLN A 5 15.89 -11.10 4.08
C GLN A 5 16.16 -11.44 2.60
N ALA A 6 16.56 -10.44 1.81
CA ALA A 6 16.83 -10.64 0.38
C ALA A 6 18.07 -11.53 0.15
N PRO A 7 18.04 -12.41 -0.85
CA PRO A 7 16.95 -12.63 -1.82
C PRO A 7 15.93 -13.69 -1.37
N ARG A 8 16.12 -14.32 -0.22
CA ARG A 8 15.39 -15.51 0.21
C ARG A 8 13.87 -15.28 0.28
N ALA A 9 13.42 -14.27 1.01
CA ALA A 9 12.00 -14.01 1.18
C ALA A 9 11.31 -13.66 -0.14
N GLU A 10 11.99 -12.90 -1.00
CA GLU A 10 11.48 -12.52 -2.31
C GLU A 10 11.37 -13.73 -3.25
N VAL A 11 12.38 -14.60 -3.28
CA VAL A 11 12.37 -15.82 -4.10
C VAL A 11 11.31 -16.79 -3.62
N GLU A 12 11.30 -17.12 -2.31
CA GLU A 12 10.30 -18.02 -1.73
C GLU A 12 8.87 -17.50 -1.95
N GLY A 13 8.63 -16.20 -1.72
CA GLY A 13 7.32 -15.57 -1.92
C GLY A 13 6.86 -15.58 -3.39
N ALA A 14 7.77 -15.28 -4.32
CA ALA A 14 7.51 -15.35 -5.75
C ALA A 14 7.15 -16.77 -6.20
N MET A 15 7.90 -17.77 -5.73
CA MET A 15 7.61 -19.19 -6.01
C MET A 15 6.25 -19.63 -5.48
N GLN A 16 5.90 -19.21 -4.25
CA GLN A 16 4.60 -19.51 -3.66
C GLN A 16 3.46 -18.87 -4.48
N ALA A 17 3.62 -17.62 -4.93
CA ALA A 17 2.65 -16.93 -5.77
C ALA A 17 2.51 -17.61 -7.14
N ALA A 18 3.62 -17.94 -7.79
CA ALA A 18 3.64 -18.64 -9.06
C ALA A 18 2.95 -20.02 -8.98
N ARG A 19 3.21 -20.78 -7.90
CA ARG A 19 2.62 -22.10 -7.66
C ARG A 19 1.13 -22.06 -7.36
N GLU A 20 0.70 -21.11 -6.52
CA GLU A 20 -0.68 -21.05 -6.02
C GLU A 20 -1.63 -20.41 -7.04
N TRP A 21 -1.16 -19.39 -7.78
CA TRP A 21 -2.01 -18.58 -8.66
C TRP A 21 -1.59 -18.57 -10.12
N GLY A 22 -0.53 -19.28 -10.50
CA GLY A 22 -0.04 -19.30 -11.88
C GLY A 22 0.50 -17.96 -12.38
N ILE A 23 0.81 -17.02 -11.47
CA ILE A 23 1.31 -15.70 -11.85
C ILE A 23 2.74 -15.82 -12.34
N ARG A 24 3.02 -15.30 -13.56
CA ARG A 24 4.41 -15.16 -14.05
C ARG A 24 5.12 -14.08 -13.25
N VAL A 25 6.27 -14.44 -12.69
CA VAL A 25 7.06 -13.50 -11.86
C VAL A 25 8.46 -13.35 -12.44
N LEU A 26 8.86 -12.09 -12.67
CA LEU A 26 10.21 -11.72 -13.05
C LEU A 26 11.00 -11.38 -11.77
N LEU A 27 11.99 -12.20 -11.44
CA LEU A 27 12.90 -11.99 -10.30
C LEU A 27 14.04 -11.07 -10.74
N VAL A 28 14.00 -9.82 -10.28
CA VAL A 28 14.97 -8.78 -10.70
C VAL A 28 16.09 -8.64 -9.66
N GLY A 29 17.32 -8.91 -10.07
CA GLY A 29 18.50 -8.79 -9.18
C GLY A 29 19.77 -9.33 -9.82
N ARG A 30 20.81 -9.46 -9.00
CA ARG A 30 22.06 -10.10 -9.47
C ARG A 30 21.76 -11.56 -9.81
N GLU A 31 21.89 -11.90 -11.07
CA GLU A 31 21.46 -13.20 -11.60
C GLU A 31 22.06 -14.37 -10.82
N GLU A 32 23.37 -14.35 -10.55
CA GLU A 32 24.05 -15.42 -9.82
C GLU A 32 23.46 -15.64 -8.40
N VAL A 33 23.13 -14.53 -7.72
CA VAL A 33 22.57 -14.57 -6.36
C VAL A 33 21.16 -15.13 -6.38
N VAL A 34 20.32 -14.67 -7.31
CA VAL A 34 18.94 -15.14 -7.46
C VAL A 34 18.92 -16.61 -7.92
N ARG A 35 19.78 -16.99 -8.87
CA ARG A 35 19.90 -18.37 -9.37
C ARG A 35 20.32 -19.34 -8.26
N ARG A 36 21.30 -18.92 -7.44
CA ARG A 36 21.74 -19.72 -6.28
C ARG A 36 20.62 -19.94 -5.27
N GLU A 37 19.84 -18.91 -5.00
CA GLU A 37 18.69 -19.05 -4.07
C GLU A 37 17.61 -19.95 -4.65
N LEU A 38 17.26 -19.78 -5.93
CA LEU A 38 16.30 -20.65 -6.62
C LEU A 38 16.69 -22.12 -6.60
N ALA A 39 17.99 -22.41 -6.73
CA ALA A 39 18.51 -23.79 -6.71
C ALA A 39 18.26 -24.52 -5.37
N ASN A 40 18.03 -23.77 -4.27
CA ASN A 40 17.70 -24.34 -2.97
C ASN A 40 16.25 -24.83 -2.88
N HIS A 41 15.43 -24.60 -3.92
CA HIS A 41 13.98 -24.83 -3.89
C HIS A 41 13.50 -25.62 -5.11
N PRO A 42 12.46 -26.47 -4.98
CA PRO A 42 11.83 -27.13 -6.14
C PRO A 42 11.01 -26.10 -6.94
N HIS A 43 11.57 -25.62 -8.05
CA HIS A 43 10.97 -24.57 -8.89
C HIS A 43 10.72 -24.98 -10.34
N ALA A 44 11.02 -26.22 -10.70
CA ALA A 44 10.81 -26.70 -12.06
C ALA A 44 9.34 -26.55 -12.51
N GLY A 45 9.13 -26.01 -13.72
CA GLY A 45 7.79 -25.77 -14.29
C GLY A 45 7.03 -24.56 -13.73
N LEU A 46 7.58 -23.81 -12.77
CA LEU A 46 6.97 -22.57 -12.34
C LEU A 46 7.24 -21.44 -13.34
N PRO A 47 6.28 -20.54 -13.58
CA PRO A 47 6.44 -19.38 -14.47
C PRO A 47 7.33 -18.28 -13.86
N LEU A 48 8.59 -18.61 -13.63
CA LEU A 48 9.62 -17.72 -13.06
C LEU A 48 10.70 -17.43 -14.09
N GLU A 49 11.14 -16.19 -14.14
CA GLU A 49 12.21 -15.73 -15.01
C GLU A 49 13.14 -14.81 -14.21
N ILE A 50 14.44 -14.86 -14.47
CA ILE A 50 15.43 -13.98 -13.84
C ILE A 50 15.76 -12.85 -14.81
N VAL A 51 15.67 -11.63 -14.32
CA VAL A 51 16.13 -10.42 -15.02
C VAL A 51 17.32 -9.85 -14.26
N HIS A 52 18.47 -9.77 -14.96
CA HIS A 52 19.69 -9.27 -14.34
C HIS A 52 19.60 -7.78 -13.99
N ALA A 53 20.08 -7.44 -12.80
CA ALA A 53 20.35 -6.08 -12.35
C ALA A 53 21.61 -6.11 -11.48
N SER A 54 22.64 -5.37 -11.88
CA SER A 54 23.97 -5.45 -11.26
C SER A 54 24.06 -4.72 -9.92
N GLU A 55 23.19 -3.73 -9.67
CA GLU A 55 23.27 -2.84 -8.51
C GLU A 55 22.12 -3.08 -7.52
N VAL A 56 22.42 -2.85 -6.25
CA VAL A 56 21.45 -2.93 -5.13
C VAL A 56 21.45 -1.61 -4.38
N ILE A 57 20.24 -1.09 -4.08
CA ILE A 57 20.06 0.05 -3.17
C ILE A 57 19.81 -0.51 -1.77
N SER A 58 20.67 -0.15 -0.81
CA SER A 58 20.55 -0.58 0.59
C SER A 58 19.49 0.23 1.34
N MET A 59 19.05 -0.27 2.50
CA MET A 59 17.98 0.35 3.29
C MET A 59 18.38 1.70 3.89
N ASP A 60 19.66 1.92 4.13
CA ASP A 60 20.25 3.13 4.72
C ASP A 60 20.60 4.21 3.70
N GLU A 61 20.53 3.90 2.40
CA GLU A 61 20.88 4.86 1.35
C GLU A 61 19.83 5.95 1.16
N LYS A 62 20.30 7.17 0.89
CA LYS A 62 19.44 8.31 0.54
C LYS A 62 18.82 8.11 -0.84
N ALA A 63 17.51 8.06 -0.93
CA ALA A 63 16.73 7.76 -2.14
C ALA A 63 17.15 8.56 -3.38
N ALA A 64 17.24 9.90 -3.28
CA ALA A 64 17.60 10.76 -4.40
C ALA A 64 19.04 10.54 -4.91
N LYS A 65 19.99 10.26 -4.00
CA LYS A 65 21.36 9.97 -4.36
C LYS A 65 21.46 8.62 -5.06
N SER A 66 20.86 7.59 -4.49
CA SER A 66 20.88 6.21 -5.04
C SER A 66 20.21 6.15 -6.40
N PHE A 67 19.08 6.84 -6.60
CA PHE A 67 18.44 6.93 -7.91
C PHE A 67 19.37 7.51 -8.99
N ARG A 68 20.13 8.55 -8.67
CA ARG A 68 21.05 9.18 -9.65
C ARG A 68 22.26 8.31 -9.96
N GLN A 69 22.82 7.66 -8.95
CA GLN A 69 24.08 6.91 -9.06
C GLN A 69 23.87 5.48 -9.55
N LYS A 70 22.84 4.78 -9.06
CA LYS A 70 22.59 3.36 -9.34
C LYS A 70 21.57 3.17 -10.46
N ARG A 71 22.06 3.31 -11.70
CA ARG A 71 21.21 3.25 -12.90
C ARG A 71 20.74 1.85 -13.26
N ASP A 72 21.43 0.83 -12.76
CA ASP A 72 21.12 -0.58 -12.97
C ASP A 72 20.69 -1.28 -11.67
N SER A 73 20.09 -0.51 -10.75
CA SER A 73 19.51 -1.09 -9.53
C SER A 73 18.27 -1.93 -9.83
N SER A 74 18.08 -3.00 -9.07
CA SER A 74 16.93 -3.90 -9.24
C SER A 74 15.59 -3.18 -9.20
N ILE A 75 15.44 -2.12 -8.37
CA ILE A 75 14.23 -1.28 -8.31
C ILE A 75 14.04 -0.55 -9.65
N ARG A 76 15.12 0.01 -10.22
CA ARG A 76 15.03 0.77 -11.46
C ARG A 76 14.81 -0.12 -12.69
N VAL A 77 15.46 -1.27 -12.73
CA VAL A 77 15.22 -2.29 -13.77
C VAL A 77 13.78 -2.77 -13.71
N GLY A 78 13.27 -3.12 -12.52
CA GLY A 78 11.87 -3.51 -12.33
C GLY A 78 10.87 -2.43 -12.76
N ALA A 79 11.12 -1.17 -12.41
CA ALA A 79 10.27 -0.05 -12.84
C ALA A 79 10.29 0.15 -14.37
N ARG A 80 11.44 -0.04 -15.03
CA ARG A 80 11.53 -0.01 -16.51
C ARG A 80 10.73 -1.12 -17.15
N LEU A 81 10.81 -2.34 -16.62
CA LEU A 81 10.01 -3.46 -17.11
C LEU A 81 8.51 -3.14 -17.10
N VAL A 82 8.03 -2.46 -16.06
CA VAL A 82 6.63 -2.00 -15.99
C VAL A 82 6.36 -0.91 -17.03
N ARG A 83 7.22 0.10 -17.12
CA ARG A 83 7.07 1.19 -18.08
C ARG A 83 7.03 0.70 -19.53
N ASP A 84 7.89 -0.26 -19.85
CA ASP A 84 8.09 -0.77 -21.21
C ASP A 84 7.11 -1.93 -21.55
N GLY A 85 6.15 -2.23 -20.65
CA GLY A 85 5.12 -3.25 -20.86
C GLY A 85 5.58 -4.69 -20.67
N GLY A 86 6.82 -4.93 -20.24
CA GLY A 86 7.35 -6.26 -19.95
C GLY A 86 6.79 -6.89 -18.68
N ALA A 87 6.25 -6.06 -17.78
CA ALA A 87 5.54 -6.47 -16.57
C ALA A 87 4.36 -5.53 -16.31
N GLN A 88 3.32 -6.01 -15.62
CA GLN A 88 2.14 -5.24 -15.24
C GLN A 88 2.33 -4.51 -13.91
N GLY A 89 3.21 -5.00 -13.03
CA GLY A 89 3.44 -4.41 -11.72
C GLY A 89 4.81 -4.72 -11.15
N LEU A 90 5.22 -3.89 -10.21
CA LEU A 90 6.43 -4.00 -9.42
C LEU A 90 6.08 -4.29 -7.95
N VAL A 91 6.68 -5.33 -7.37
CA VAL A 91 6.66 -5.60 -5.93
C VAL A 91 8.07 -5.41 -5.39
N SER A 92 8.22 -4.61 -4.35
CA SER A 92 9.54 -4.34 -3.76
C SER A 92 9.51 -4.27 -2.24
N ALA A 93 10.39 -5.02 -1.58
CA ALA A 93 10.67 -4.92 -0.14
C ALA A 93 11.98 -4.16 0.16
N GLY A 94 12.49 -3.39 -0.81
CA GLY A 94 13.67 -2.54 -0.64
C GLY A 94 13.34 -1.21 0.03
N ASN A 95 14.32 -0.30 0.02
CA ASN A 95 14.19 1.04 0.58
C ASN A 95 12.97 1.79 0.01
N THR A 96 11.97 2.06 0.87
CA THR A 96 10.68 2.66 0.50
C THR A 96 10.86 3.99 -0.24
N GLY A 97 11.73 4.87 0.26
CA GLY A 97 12.00 6.15 -0.39
C GLY A 97 12.60 6.00 -1.79
N ALA A 98 13.50 5.01 -1.96
CA ALA A 98 14.10 4.72 -3.26
C ALA A 98 13.08 4.11 -4.24
N VAL A 99 12.19 3.25 -3.76
CA VAL A 99 11.08 2.69 -4.58
C VAL A 99 10.18 3.82 -5.04
N MET A 100 9.68 4.66 -4.12
CA MET A 100 8.78 5.77 -4.45
C MET A 100 9.42 6.79 -5.41
N ALA A 101 10.66 7.20 -5.15
CA ALA A 101 11.38 8.12 -6.03
C ALA A 101 11.58 7.52 -7.43
N THR A 102 11.98 6.25 -7.50
CA THR A 102 12.22 5.56 -8.77
C THR A 102 10.93 5.42 -9.56
N VAL A 103 9.87 4.94 -8.94
CA VAL A 103 8.57 4.72 -9.58
C VAL A 103 7.97 6.04 -10.06
N LYS A 104 8.01 7.09 -9.24
CA LYS A 104 7.54 8.43 -9.62
C LYS A 104 8.28 8.99 -10.85
N ILE A 105 9.60 8.78 -10.95
CA ILE A 105 10.40 9.30 -12.07
C ILE A 105 10.29 8.42 -13.31
N VAL A 106 10.29 7.08 -13.15
CA VAL A 106 10.33 6.14 -14.27
C VAL A 106 8.94 5.89 -14.87
N LEU A 107 7.91 5.72 -14.03
CA LEU A 107 6.53 5.47 -14.48
C LEU A 107 5.74 6.79 -14.63
N GLY A 108 5.94 7.71 -13.71
CA GLY A 108 5.17 8.95 -13.64
C GLY A 108 3.79 8.76 -12.97
N ALA A 109 3.15 9.90 -12.67
CA ALA A 109 1.78 9.91 -12.16
C ALA A 109 0.76 9.69 -13.28
N LEU A 110 -0.43 9.20 -12.90
CA LEU A 110 -1.58 9.14 -13.81
C LEU A 110 -2.01 10.55 -14.23
N PRO A 111 -2.60 10.71 -15.42
CA PRO A 111 -3.22 11.98 -15.82
C PRO A 111 -4.20 12.49 -14.76
N GLY A 112 -4.08 13.75 -14.39
CA GLY A 112 -4.91 14.37 -13.36
C GLY A 112 -4.48 14.13 -11.93
N VAL A 113 -3.55 13.22 -11.65
CA VAL A 113 -2.99 12.98 -10.30
C VAL A 113 -1.82 13.92 -10.06
N ASP A 114 -1.93 14.78 -9.05
CA ASP A 114 -0.85 15.66 -8.60
C ASP A 114 0.23 14.89 -7.85
N ARG A 115 -0.20 14.04 -6.90
CA ARG A 115 0.70 13.22 -6.08
C ARG A 115 0.19 11.79 -5.92
N PRO A 116 0.97 10.79 -6.31
CA PRO A 116 0.70 9.40 -5.93
C PRO A 116 0.71 9.23 -4.41
N ALA A 117 -0.14 8.35 -3.88
CA ALA A 117 -0.30 8.12 -2.45
C ALA A 117 -0.15 6.65 -2.09
N LEU A 118 0.47 6.38 -0.95
CA LEU A 118 0.65 5.02 -0.44
C LEU A 118 -0.57 4.63 0.41
N ALA A 119 -1.25 3.54 0.05
CA ALA A 119 -2.41 3.07 0.79
C ALA A 119 -2.03 1.95 1.76
N GLY A 120 -2.31 2.16 3.05
CA GLY A 120 -2.12 1.16 4.11
C GLY A 120 -3.42 0.48 4.48
N VAL A 121 -3.40 -0.83 4.68
CA VAL A 121 -4.57 -1.60 5.10
C VAL A 121 -4.50 -1.88 6.60
N PHE A 122 -5.57 -1.53 7.32
CA PHE A 122 -5.71 -1.70 8.76
C PHE A 122 -6.85 -2.67 9.07
N PRO A 123 -6.61 -3.74 9.85
CA PRO A 123 -7.67 -4.64 10.29
C PRO A 123 -8.60 -3.94 11.29
N THR A 124 -9.89 -4.20 11.19
CA THR A 124 -10.87 -3.62 12.11
C THR A 124 -11.40 -4.65 13.12
N SER A 125 -11.99 -4.16 14.21
CA SER A 125 -12.62 -4.99 15.25
C SER A 125 -13.81 -5.80 14.72
N LYS A 126 -14.45 -5.33 13.64
CA LYS A 126 -15.55 -6.05 12.97
C LYS A 126 -15.09 -7.17 12.04
N GLY A 127 -13.76 -7.38 11.89
CA GLY A 127 -13.22 -8.38 10.98
C GLY A 127 -13.20 -7.95 9.50
N THR A 128 -13.45 -6.68 9.23
CA THR A 128 -13.24 -6.00 7.95
C THR A 128 -11.86 -5.34 7.89
N ALA A 129 -11.58 -4.58 6.84
CA ALA A 129 -10.37 -3.78 6.73
C ALA A 129 -10.72 -2.33 6.36
N ALA A 130 -10.03 -1.37 6.96
CA ALA A 130 -10.03 0.03 6.57
C ALA A 130 -8.75 0.35 5.79
N ILE A 131 -8.83 1.29 4.85
CA ILE A 131 -7.68 1.77 4.08
C ILE A 131 -7.33 3.17 4.55
N MET A 132 -6.08 3.40 4.92
CA MET A 132 -5.57 4.74 5.17
C MET A 132 -4.74 5.22 3.98
N VAL A 133 -5.01 6.42 3.51
CA VAL A 133 -4.33 7.09 2.40
C VAL A 133 -4.05 8.55 2.80
N ASP A 134 -2.82 9.00 2.88
CA ASP A 134 -1.52 8.48 2.54
C ASP A 134 -0.79 7.95 3.80
N VAL A 135 -0.02 6.86 3.67
CA VAL A 135 0.75 6.31 4.79
C VAL A 135 2.28 6.48 4.62
N GLY A 136 2.70 7.51 3.88
CA GLY A 136 4.12 7.88 3.86
C GLY A 136 4.73 8.25 2.50
N ALA A 137 3.94 8.47 1.46
CA ALA A 137 4.46 8.94 0.17
C ALA A 137 4.68 10.47 0.15
N ASN A 138 3.86 11.24 0.87
CA ASN A 138 3.89 12.71 0.83
C ASN A 138 3.80 13.29 2.24
N VAL A 139 4.92 13.82 2.74
CA VAL A 139 4.98 14.45 4.08
C VAL A 139 4.25 15.79 4.09
N ASP A 140 4.50 16.62 3.07
CA ASP A 140 3.87 17.93 2.92
C ASP A 140 2.76 17.84 1.87
N CYS A 141 1.51 17.90 2.29
CA CYS A 141 0.34 17.87 1.44
C CYS A 141 -0.33 19.25 1.35
N ARG A 142 -1.04 19.46 0.24
CA ARG A 142 -2.01 20.55 0.08
C ARG A 142 -3.43 19.98 0.23
N PRO A 143 -4.44 20.78 0.55
CA PRO A 143 -5.84 20.32 0.68
C PRO A 143 -6.34 19.52 -0.52
N HIS A 144 -6.00 19.95 -1.74
CA HIS A 144 -6.30 19.25 -2.97
C HIS A 144 -5.68 17.82 -3.05
N ASN A 145 -4.52 17.61 -2.43
CA ASN A 145 -3.94 16.26 -2.40
C ASN A 145 -4.82 15.31 -1.57
N LEU A 146 -5.33 15.77 -0.42
CA LEU A 146 -6.24 14.98 0.41
C LEU A 146 -7.55 14.67 -0.32
N GLU A 147 -8.06 15.61 -1.11
CA GLU A 147 -9.20 15.40 -2.00
C GLU A 147 -8.93 14.27 -3.00
N GLN A 148 -7.77 14.26 -3.64
CA GLN A 148 -7.38 13.20 -4.56
C GLN A 148 -7.15 11.86 -3.84
N PHE A 149 -6.59 11.87 -2.63
CA PHE A 149 -6.40 10.67 -1.82
C PHE A 149 -7.75 10.03 -1.44
N ALA A 150 -8.77 10.84 -1.13
CA ALA A 150 -10.12 10.35 -0.88
C ALA A 150 -10.70 9.61 -2.10
N ILE A 151 -10.56 10.20 -3.29
CA ILE A 151 -11.02 9.60 -4.54
C ILE A 151 -10.29 8.29 -4.82
N MET A 152 -8.96 8.30 -4.76
CA MET A 152 -8.16 7.10 -5.01
C MET A 152 -8.41 5.99 -3.99
N GLY A 153 -8.56 6.35 -2.71
CA GLY A 153 -8.87 5.41 -1.63
C GLY A 153 -10.25 4.78 -1.78
N GLU A 154 -11.26 5.58 -2.12
CA GLU A 154 -12.63 5.11 -2.39
C GLU A 154 -12.66 4.10 -3.54
N ILE A 155 -12.05 4.45 -4.68
CA ILE A 155 -11.99 3.58 -5.87
C ILE A 155 -11.28 2.26 -5.51
N TYR A 156 -10.15 2.34 -4.80
CA TYR A 156 -9.42 1.15 -4.38
C TYR A 156 -10.26 0.29 -3.42
N SER A 157 -10.89 0.89 -2.41
CA SER A 157 -11.75 0.18 -1.45
C SER A 157 -12.92 -0.51 -2.16
N ARG A 158 -13.61 0.20 -3.03
CA ARG A 158 -14.73 -0.33 -3.80
C ARG A 158 -14.32 -1.48 -4.71
N ALA A 159 -13.22 -1.31 -5.41
CA ALA A 159 -12.78 -2.32 -6.37
C ALA A 159 -12.14 -3.54 -5.69
N ILE A 160 -11.31 -3.38 -4.67
CA ILE A 160 -10.56 -4.50 -4.05
C ILE A 160 -11.37 -5.22 -2.97
N PHE A 161 -12.11 -4.48 -2.13
CA PHE A 161 -12.89 -5.08 -1.04
C PHE A 161 -14.37 -5.32 -1.42
N GLY A 162 -14.81 -4.87 -2.61
CA GLY A 162 -16.19 -5.09 -3.08
C GLY A 162 -17.23 -4.27 -2.33
N ILE A 163 -16.83 -3.16 -1.67
CA ILE A 163 -17.73 -2.29 -0.92
C ILE A 163 -18.40 -1.33 -1.89
N ALA A 164 -19.70 -1.46 -2.11
CA ALA A 164 -20.41 -0.70 -3.14
C ALA A 164 -20.32 0.83 -2.96
N ARG A 165 -20.33 1.31 -1.71
CA ARG A 165 -20.24 2.72 -1.34
C ARG A 165 -19.36 2.88 -0.09
N PRO A 166 -18.01 2.91 -0.28
CA PRO A 166 -17.09 3.05 0.84
C PRO A 166 -17.30 4.33 1.62
N ARG A 167 -17.32 4.21 2.94
CA ARG A 167 -17.46 5.35 3.85
C ARG A 167 -16.10 5.98 4.10
N VAL A 168 -15.95 7.27 3.76
CA VAL A 168 -14.68 8.02 3.77
C VAL A 168 -14.65 9.00 4.92
N GLY A 169 -13.60 8.98 5.74
CA GLY A 169 -13.37 9.95 6.82
C GLY A 169 -12.06 10.72 6.64
N LEU A 170 -12.03 11.98 7.08
CA LEU A 170 -10.83 12.82 7.15
C LEU A 170 -10.22 12.73 8.54
N LEU A 171 -9.01 12.19 8.66
CA LEU A 171 -8.34 12.03 9.96
C LEU A 171 -8.04 13.39 10.60
N SER A 172 -8.52 13.57 11.82
CA SER A 172 -8.40 14.82 12.58
C SER A 172 -8.23 14.51 14.07
N ILE A 173 -8.17 15.56 14.90
CA ILE A 173 -8.06 15.48 16.36
C ILE A 173 -9.41 15.53 17.09
N GLY A 174 -10.52 15.60 16.34
CA GLY A 174 -11.89 15.63 16.83
C GLY A 174 -12.86 15.59 15.65
N GLU A 175 -14.11 15.25 15.92
CA GLU A 175 -15.16 15.05 14.88
C GLU A 175 -15.77 16.37 14.39
N GLU A 176 -15.67 17.46 15.17
CA GLU A 176 -16.26 18.74 14.83
C GLU A 176 -15.53 19.37 13.63
N VAL A 177 -16.27 20.06 12.77
CA VAL A 177 -15.74 20.71 11.55
C VAL A 177 -14.64 21.72 11.83
N SER A 178 -14.66 22.36 13.00
CA SER A 178 -13.67 23.35 13.44
C SER A 178 -12.34 22.73 13.90
N LYS A 179 -12.29 21.44 14.16
CA LYS A 179 -11.11 20.73 14.65
C LYS A 179 -10.12 20.42 13.53
N GLY A 180 -8.87 20.26 13.93
CA GLY A 180 -7.76 19.92 13.03
C GLY A 180 -6.79 21.09 12.82
N ASN A 181 -5.80 20.84 11.96
CA ASN A 181 -4.85 21.84 11.50
C ASN A 181 -5.37 22.57 10.25
N ASP A 182 -4.61 23.53 9.73
CA ASP A 182 -4.99 24.27 8.52
C ASP A 182 -5.28 23.37 7.33
N LEU A 183 -4.41 22.36 7.12
CA LEU A 183 -4.55 21.39 6.04
C LEU A 183 -5.91 20.68 6.09
N THR A 184 -6.28 20.14 7.26
CA THR A 184 -7.54 19.39 7.39
C THR A 184 -8.76 20.30 7.33
N ARG A 185 -8.70 21.51 7.91
CA ARG A 185 -9.80 22.50 7.82
C ARG A 185 -10.06 22.95 6.39
N GLU A 186 -8.99 23.16 5.60
CA GLU A 186 -9.12 23.54 4.18
C GLU A 186 -9.52 22.36 3.29
N ALA A 187 -9.11 21.12 3.63
CA ALA A 187 -9.50 19.93 2.89
C ALA A 187 -10.96 19.53 3.12
N TYR A 188 -11.50 19.77 4.31
CA TYR A 188 -12.86 19.38 4.68
C TYR A 188 -13.92 19.80 3.66
N PRO A 189 -14.04 21.09 3.28
CA PRO A 189 -15.05 21.52 2.30
C PRO A 189 -14.80 20.95 0.90
N LEU A 190 -13.56 20.58 0.54
CA LEU A 190 -13.26 19.93 -0.72
C LEU A 190 -13.83 18.51 -0.73
N LEU A 191 -13.59 17.73 0.34
CA LEU A 191 -14.12 16.39 0.48
C LEU A 191 -15.64 16.36 0.57
N GLN A 192 -16.26 17.33 1.26
CA GLN A 192 -17.71 17.45 1.40
C GLN A 192 -18.44 17.66 0.06
N ARG A 193 -17.78 18.33 -0.90
CA ARG A 193 -18.33 18.55 -2.25
C ARG A 193 -18.20 17.33 -3.16
N LEU A 194 -17.42 16.32 -2.76
CA LEU A 194 -17.30 15.10 -3.55
C LEU A 194 -18.57 14.26 -3.41
N ALA A 195 -18.96 13.62 -4.50
CA ALA A 195 -20.08 12.64 -4.47
C ALA A 195 -19.62 11.31 -3.85
N LEU A 196 -19.10 11.38 -2.60
CA LEU A 196 -18.65 10.25 -1.79
C LEU A 196 -19.54 10.11 -0.56
N ASP A 197 -19.52 8.95 0.10
CA ASP A 197 -20.09 8.80 1.45
C ASP A 197 -19.09 9.37 2.47
N PHE A 198 -19.02 10.70 2.53
CA PHE A 198 -18.10 11.42 3.40
C PHE A 198 -18.65 11.54 4.82
N ALA A 199 -17.98 10.91 5.78
CA ALA A 199 -18.36 10.90 7.20
C ALA A 199 -17.97 12.17 7.96
N GLY A 200 -17.17 13.06 7.36
CA GLY A 200 -16.60 14.23 8.04
C GLY A 200 -15.24 13.94 8.68
N ASN A 201 -14.88 14.75 9.69
CA ASN A 201 -13.70 14.51 10.51
C ASN A 201 -13.86 13.25 11.36
N VAL A 202 -12.75 12.51 11.51
CA VAL A 202 -12.69 11.27 12.30
C VAL A 202 -11.43 11.23 13.14
N GLU A 203 -11.47 10.53 14.26
CA GLU A 203 -10.34 10.38 15.18
C GLU A 203 -9.58 9.07 14.95
N GLY A 204 -8.39 8.96 15.52
CA GLY A 204 -7.55 7.76 15.39
C GLY A 204 -8.21 6.45 15.85
N ARG A 205 -9.19 6.50 16.77
CA ARG A 205 -9.95 5.32 17.19
C ARG A 205 -10.75 4.68 16.06
N HIS A 206 -11.23 5.48 15.11
CA HIS A 206 -12.04 5.02 13.98
C HIS A 206 -11.21 4.22 12.94
N VAL A 207 -9.87 4.22 13.04
CA VAL A 207 -9.01 3.38 12.19
C VAL A 207 -9.30 1.89 12.42
N PHE A 208 -9.71 1.52 13.64
CA PHE A 208 -9.84 0.12 14.04
C PHE A 208 -11.27 -0.34 14.37
N ASP A 209 -12.24 0.57 14.44
CA ASP A 209 -13.61 0.25 14.89
C ASP A 209 -14.52 -0.33 13.79
N GLY A 210 -14.10 -0.22 12.51
CA GLY A 210 -14.85 -0.70 11.37
C GLY A 210 -16.08 0.11 11.02
N THR A 211 -16.11 1.39 11.39
CA THR A 211 -17.16 2.34 10.98
C THR A 211 -16.81 3.03 9.66
N LEU A 212 -15.56 2.98 9.26
CA LEU A 212 -15.02 3.58 8.04
C LEU A 212 -14.34 2.54 7.17
N ASP A 213 -14.38 2.76 5.87
CA ASP A 213 -13.69 1.95 4.87
C ASP A 213 -12.43 2.65 4.35
N VAL A 214 -12.43 3.98 4.33
CA VAL A 214 -11.31 4.81 3.88
C VAL A 214 -11.07 5.95 4.86
N ILE A 215 -9.82 6.14 5.24
CA ILE A 215 -9.36 7.21 6.12
C ILE A 215 -8.30 8.01 5.39
N VAL A 216 -8.53 9.31 5.26
CA VAL A 216 -7.67 10.21 4.50
C VAL A 216 -6.82 11.04 5.45
N CYS A 217 -5.52 11.11 5.18
CA CYS A 217 -4.57 11.97 5.90
C CYS A 217 -3.37 12.30 5.02
N ASP A 218 -2.50 13.20 5.48
CA ASP A 218 -1.19 13.37 4.88
C ASP A 218 -0.26 12.20 5.25
N GLY A 219 0.81 12.02 4.47
CA GLY A 219 1.72 10.89 4.64
C GLY A 219 2.58 10.96 5.90
N PHE A 220 2.74 12.14 6.52
CA PHE A 220 3.43 12.24 7.82
C PHE A 220 2.59 11.60 8.92
N ILE A 221 1.34 12.05 9.05
CA ILE A 221 0.40 11.52 10.05
C ILE A 221 0.12 10.04 9.79
N GLY A 222 -0.14 9.67 8.53
CA GLY A 222 -0.42 8.27 8.17
C GLY A 222 0.76 7.34 8.42
N ASN A 223 2.01 7.76 8.17
CA ASN A 223 3.19 6.95 8.48
C ASN A 223 3.40 6.80 10.00
N VAL A 224 3.17 7.86 10.78
CA VAL A 224 3.22 7.79 12.24
C VAL A 224 2.16 6.81 12.76
N ALA A 225 0.92 6.92 12.30
CA ALA A 225 -0.17 6.01 12.67
C ALA A 225 0.16 4.56 12.32
N LEU A 226 0.69 4.30 11.11
CA LEU A 226 1.13 2.98 10.68
C LEU A 226 2.22 2.42 11.60
N LYS A 227 3.27 3.19 11.90
CA LYS A 227 4.39 2.74 12.73
C LYS A 227 3.99 2.50 14.19
N ILE A 228 3.11 3.33 14.75
CA ILE A 228 2.54 3.10 16.09
C ILE A 228 1.72 1.81 16.10
N SER A 229 0.88 1.59 15.09
CA SER A 229 0.06 0.38 14.97
C SER A 229 0.90 -0.88 14.82
N GLU A 230 1.93 -0.85 13.98
CA GLU A 230 2.91 -1.95 13.83
C GLU A 230 3.58 -2.28 15.19
N GLY A 231 4.09 -1.25 15.88
CA GLY A 231 4.75 -1.41 17.18
C GLY A 231 3.81 -1.96 18.26
N LEU A 232 2.57 -1.48 18.30
CA LEU A 232 1.56 -1.96 19.24
C LEU A 232 1.21 -3.44 18.99
N VAL A 233 1.01 -3.84 17.74
CA VAL A 233 0.74 -5.24 17.36
C VAL A 233 1.90 -6.15 17.76
N GLU A 234 3.15 -5.74 17.53
CA GLU A 234 4.34 -6.49 17.95
C GLU A 234 4.40 -6.65 19.48
N THR A 235 4.13 -5.58 20.23
CA THR A 235 4.10 -5.58 21.69
C THR A 235 3.01 -6.52 22.23
N ILE A 236 1.80 -6.46 21.66
CA ILE A 236 0.69 -7.36 22.04
C ILE A 236 1.06 -8.82 21.74
N LYS A 237 1.61 -9.12 20.57
CA LYS A 237 2.06 -10.48 20.21
C LYS A 237 3.12 -11.00 21.17
N HIS A 238 4.08 -10.15 21.55
CA HIS A 238 5.14 -10.52 22.50
C HIS A 238 4.56 -10.82 23.89
N SER A 239 3.77 -9.90 24.45
CA SER A 239 3.15 -10.03 25.75
C SER A 239 2.21 -11.24 25.84
N LEU A 240 1.42 -11.48 24.79
CA LEU A 240 0.54 -12.65 24.70
C LEU A 240 1.35 -13.96 24.70
N ARG A 241 2.42 -14.04 23.91
CA ARG A 241 3.32 -15.21 23.88
C ARG A 241 3.93 -15.46 25.26
N GLN A 242 4.38 -14.42 25.93
CA GLN A 242 4.96 -14.51 27.28
C GLN A 242 3.91 -15.01 28.28
N ALA A 243 2.70 -14.47 28.29
CA ALA A 243 1.61 -14.91 29.16
C ALA A 243 1.24 -16.37 28.93
N LEU A 244 1.12 -16.80 27.68
CA LEU A 244 0.78 -18.18 27.30
C LEU A 244 1.89 -19.21 27.61
N SER A 245 3.12 -18.75 27.80
CA SER A 245 4.26 -19.61 28.16
C SER A 245 4.63 -19.57 29.65
N SER A 246 3.96 -18.74 30.46
CA SER A 246 4.36 -18.42 31.84
C SER A 246 4.19 -19.56 32.82
N THR A 247 3.15 -20.40 32.67
CA THR A 247 2.83 -21.52 33.58
C THR A 247 2.49 -22.78 32.78
N THR A 248 2.55 -23.93 33.47
CA THR A 248 2.13 -25.22 32.86
C THR A 248 0.64 -25.17 32.46
N ALA A 249 -0.20 -24.62 33.32
CA ALA A 249 -1.63 -24.44 33.02
C ALA A 249 -1.88 -23.57 31.80
N ALA A 250 -1.13 -22.43 31.64
CA ALA A 250 -1.22 -21.57 30.48
C ALA A 250 -0.80 -22.30 29.18
N LYS A 251 0.26 -23.14 29.24
CA LYS A 251 0.71 -23.95 28.09
C LYS A 251 -0.35 -24.98 27.67
N VAL A 252 -0.98 -25.66 28.64
CA VAL A 252 -2.07 -26.60 28.34
C VAL A 252 -3.28 -25.85 27.74
N GLY A 253 -3.69 -24.72 28.33
CA GLY A 253 -4.74 -23.88 27.81
C GLY A 253 -4.46 -23.39 26.37
N TYR A 254 -3.21 -23.02 26.08
CA TYR A 254 -2.79 -22.65 24.72
C TYR A 254 -2.96 -23.80 23.71
N VAL A 255 -2.55 -25.01 24.07
CA VAL A 255 -2.70 -26.20 23.19
C VAL A 255 -4.17 -26.46 22.88
N LEU A 256 -5.04 -26.39 23.90
CA LEU A 256 -6.49 -26.58 23.73
C LEU A 256 -7.13 -25.49 22.88
N SER A 257 -6.66 -24.24 23.00
CA SER A 257 -7.20 -23.08 22.32
C SER A 257 -6.41 -22.66 21.06
N ARG A 258 -5.51 -23.50 20.56
CA ARG A 258 -4.56 -23.16 19.48
C ARG A 258 -5.21 -22.63 18.21
N ARG A 259 -6.43 -23.08 17.88
CA ARG A 259 -7.19 -22.58 16.71
C ARG A 259 -7.61 -21.13 16.90
N ALA A 260 -8.18 -20.80 18.06
CA ALA A 260 -8.58 -19.43 18.38
C ALA A 260 -7.39 -18.44 18.33
N TYR A 261 -6.22 -18.88 18.84
CA TYR A 261 -4.99 -18.07 18.75
C TYR A 261 -4.45 -17.94 17.32
N ALA A 262 -4.58 -18.96 16.50
CA ALA A 262 -4.22 -18.89 15.09
C ALA A 262 -5.10 -17.91 14.35
N ASP A 263 -6.41 -17.92 14.56
CA ASP A 263 -7.37 -16.99 13.98
C ASP A 263 -7.12 -15.54 14.46
N PHE A 264 -6.86 -15.36 15.75
CA PHE A 264 -6.44 -14.07 16.30
C PHE A 264 -5.17 -13.54 15.61
N ARG A 265 -4.12 -14.37 15.54
CA ARG A 265 -2.87 -14.00 14.84
C ARG A 265 -3.10 -13.60 13.39
N LYS A 266 -3.93 -14.35 12.66
CA LYS A 266 -4.24 -14.09 11.26
C LYS A 266 -4.89 -12.72 11.07
N ARG A 267 -5.79 -12.32 11.95
CA ARG A 267 -6.48 -11.00 11.88
C ARG A 267 -5.51 -9.82 11.96
N PHE A 268 -4.45 -9.94 12.76
CA PHE A 268 -3.45 -8.88 12.97
C PHE A 268 -2.14 -9.12 12.21
N ASP A 269 -2.14 -10.06 11.26
CA ASP A 269 -0.96 -10.36 10.45
C ASP A 269 -0.97 -9.49 9.19
N TYR A 270 -0.17 -8.41 9.20
CA TYR A 270 -0.01 -7.53 8.03
C TYR A 270 0.44 -8.27 6.76
N SER A 271 1.08 -9.44 6.91
CA SER A 271 1.50 -10.25 5.77
C SER A 271 0.33 -10.81 4.94
N GLU A 272 -0.89 -10.86 5.50
CA GLU A 272 -2.10 -11.23 4.77
C GLU A 272 -2.49 -10.19 3.73
N TYR A 273 -2.21 -8.92 3.98
CA TYR A 273 -2.58 -7.80 3.09
C TYR A 273 -1.55 -7.54 1.99
N GLY A 274 -0.34 -8.10 2.10
CA GLY A 274 0.63 -8.15 1.01
C GLY A 274 1.34 -6.85 0.66
N GLY A 275 1.42 -5.88 1.58
CA GLY A 275 2.10 -4.60 1.34
C GLY A 275 1.16 -3.47 0.94
N ALA A 276 1.71 -2.28 0.76
CA ALA A 276 1.00 -1.04 0.48
C ALA A 276 1.05 -0.69 -1.01
N PRO A 277 -0.08 -0.62 -1.72
CA PRO A 277 -0.10 -0.14 -3.09
C PRO A 277 0.17 1.37 -3.17
N LEU A 278 0.98 1.76 -4.13
CA LEU A 278 1.18 3.16 -4.49
C LEU A 278 0.15 3.55 -5.55
N LEU A 279 -0.90 4.22 -5.12
CA LEU A 279 -2.01 4.65 -5.98
C LEU A 279 -1.65 5.90 -6.79
N GLY A 280 -2.23 6.04 -7.97
CA GLY A 280 -2.06 7.23 -8.80
C GLY A 280 -0.78 7.25 -9.65
N ILE A 281 -0.14 6.12 -9.90
CA ILE A 281 1.01 5.97 -10.81
C ILE A 281 0.64 5.24 -12.09
N LYS A 282 1.39 5.46 -13.16
CA LYS A 282 1.26 4.66 -14.40
C LYS A 282 1.86 3.27 -14.18
N GLY A 283 1.01 2.24 -14.13
CA GLY A 283 1.38 0.87 -13.73
C GLY A 283 1.03 0.56 -12.29
N VAL A 284 1.45 -0.59 -11.79
CA VAL A 284 1.19 -1.04 -10.42
C VAL A 284 2.50 -1.11 -9.64
N CYS A 285 2.51 -0.58 -8.42
CA CYS A 285 3.64 -0.75 -7.49
C CYS A 285 3.12 -1.09 -6.10
N ILE A 286 3.61 -2.21 -5.55
CA ILE A 286 3.35 -2.61 -4.16
C ILE A 286 4.64 -2.46 -3.37
N VAL A 287 4.58 -1.65 -2.34
CA VAL A 287 5.69 -1.42 -1.41
C VAL A 287 5.53 -2.32 -0.21
N CYS A 288 6.51 -3.19 0.03
CA CYS A 288 6.58 -4.09 1.17
C CYS A 288 7.59 -3.56 2.20
N HIS A 289 7.45 -3.99 3.43
CA HIS A 289 8.42 -3.68 4.48
C HIS A 289 9.73 -4.44 4.25
N GLY A 290 10.90 -3.86 4.60
CA GLY A 290 12.21 -4.54 4.46
C GLY A 290 12.28 -5.90 5.16
N ARG A 291 11.54 -6.06 6.27
CA ARG A 291 11.41 -7.31 7.04
C ARG A 291 10.32 -8.27 6.53
N SER A 292 9.77 -8.04 5.35
CA SER A 292 8.67 -8.85 4.81
C SER A 292 9.07 -10.32 4.68
N SER A 293 8.19 -11.20 5.16
CA SER A 293 8.33 -12.65 5.00
C SER A 293 7.96 -13.10 3.58
N ALA A 294 8.31 -14.33 3.22
CA ALA A 294 7.89 -14.94 1.96
C ALA A 294 6.36 -14.89 1.76
N LYS A 295 5.57 -15.08 2.84
CA LYS A 295 4.11 -14.94 2.83
C LYS A 295 3.67 -13.53 2.45
N ALA A 296 4.33 -12.49 3.02
CA ALA A 296 4.02 -11.10 2.68
C ALA A 296 4.32 -10.80 1.20
N ILE A 297 5.46 -11.25 0.69
CA ILE A 297 5.83 -11.11 -0.72
C ILE A 297 4.85 -11.86 -1.62
N LYS A 298 4.49 -13.11 -1.28
CA LYS A 298 3.46 -13.88 -1.99
C LYS A 298 2.17 -13.07 -2.14
N ASN A 299 1.64 -12.58 -1.02
CA ASN A 299 0.41 -11.78 -1.02
C ASN A 299 0.56 -10.44 -1.74
N ALA A 300 1.74 -9.81 -1.70
CA ALA A 300 2.01 -8.59 -2.48
C ALA A 300 1.95 -8.84 -3.99
N VAL A 301 2.46 -9.98 -4.47
CA VAL A 301 2.33 -10.38 -5.88
C VAL A 301 0.86 -10.59 -6.25
N ARG A 302 0.07 -11.22 -5.37
CA ARG A 302 -1.38 -11.37 -5.56
C ARG A 302 -2.08 -10.02 -5.67
N VAL A 303 -1.81 -9.11 -4.72
CA VAL A 303 -2.41 -7.76 -4.73
C VAL A 303 -2.03 -7.00 -6.00
N ALA A 304 -0.76 -7.07 -6.44
CA ALA A 304 -0.33 -6.44 -7.68
C ALA A 304 -1.12 -6.96 -8.90
N ALA A 305 -1.29 -8.27 -8.99
CA ALA A 305 -2.08 -8.89 -10.07
C ALA A 305 -3.57 -8.52 -9.98
N GLU A 306 -4.11 -8.37 -8.77
CA GLU A 306 -5.51 -7.99 -8.54
C GLU A 306 -5.77 -6.53 -8.91
N VAL A 307 -4.88 -5.61 -8.51
CA VAL A 307 -4.93 -4.19 -8.88
C VAL A 307 -4.92 -4.02 -10.40
N HIS A 308 -4.06 -4.77 -11.09
CA HIS A 308 -4.02 -4.76 -12.55
C HIS A 308 -5.31 -5.32 -13.18
N ARG A 309 -5.76 -6.51 -12.74
CA ARG A 309 -6.96 -7.16 -13.30
C ARG A 309 -8.24 -6.36 -13.09
N ARG A 310 -8.33 -5.60 -12.00
CA ARG A 310 -9.49 -4.75 -11.69
C ARG A 310 -9.37 -3.35 -12.29
N GLU A 311 -8.33 -3.09 -13.05
CA GLU A 311 -8.12 -1.84 -13.80
C GLU A 311 -8.19 -0.59 -12.92
N ILE A 312 -7.63 -0.67 -11.69
CA ILE A 312 -7.73 0.41 -10.69
C ILE A 312 -7.24 1.74 -11.24
N ASN A 313 -6.15 1.73 -12.00
CA ASN A 313 -5.58 2.94 -12.58
C ASN A 313 -6.53 3.60 -13.59
N GLN A 314 -7.17 2.80 -14.45
CA GLN A 314 -8.15 3.28 -15.43
C GLN A 314 -9.38 3.87 -14.71
N LEU A 315 -9.84 3.24 -13.63
CA LEU A 315 -10.95 3.77 -12.83
C LEU A 315 -10.59 5.11 -12.17
N ILE A 316 -9.38 5.25 -11.64
CA ILE A 316 -8.90 6.52 -11.04
C ILE A 316 -8.81 7.60 -12.12
N GLU A 317 -8.20 7.32 -13.26
CA GLU A 317 -8.04 8.26 -14.36
C GLU A 317 -9.41 8.74 -14.90
N ALA A 318 -10.32 7.80 -15.13
CA ALA A 318 -11.67 8.11 -15.62
C ALA A 318 -12.47 8.98 -14.63
N ASP A 319 -12.39 8.68 -13.32
CA ASP A 319 -13.11 9.47 -12.31
C ASP A 319 -12.54 10.88 -12.18
N LEU A 320 -11.22 11.04 -12.17
CA LEU A 320 -10.57 12.35 -12.12
C LEU A 320 -10.87 13.20 -13.37
N ALA A 321 -10.86 12.60 -14.56
CA ALA A 321 -11.20 13.26 -15.81
C ALA A 321 -12.65 13.74 -15.79
N ARG A 322 -13.60 12.91 -15.36
CA ARG A 322 -15.02 13.26 -15.24
C ARG A 322 -15.23 14.45 -14.29
N ARG A 323 -14.57 14.45 -13.12
CA ARG A 323 -14.66 15.53 -12.13
C ARG A 323 -14.05 16.84 -12.65
N ALA A 324 -12.95 16.78 -13.40
CA ALA A 324 -12.33 17.95 -14.02
C ALA A 324 -13.27 18.59 -15.04
N SER A 325 -13.91 17.79 -15.90
CA SER A 325 -14.89 18.28 -16.89
C SER A 325 -16.13 18.90 -16.23
N GLY A 326 -16.63 18.32 -15.14
CA GLY A 326 -17.75 18.87 -14.38
C GLY A 326 -17.44 20.22 -13.74
N ARG A 327 -16.23 20.39 -13.19
CA ARG A 327 -15.77 21.68 -12.62
C ARG A 327 -15.66 22.77 -13.69
N GLN A 328 -15.16 22.44 -14.88
CA GLN A 328 -15.09 23.41 -15.99
C GLN A 328 -16.48 23.83 -16.47
N ALA A 329 -17.43 22.91 -16.56
CA ALA A 329 -18.80 23.21 -16.95
C ALA A 329 -19.49 24.17 -15.94
N SER A 330 -19.33 23.91 -14.64
CA SER A 330 -19.86 24.76 -13.57
C SER A 330 -19.25 26.19 -13.62
N ALA A 331 -17.92 26.29 -13.74
CA ALA A 331 -17.24 27.57 -13.80
C ALA A 331 -17.67 28.43 -15.01
N VAL A 332 -17.92 27.80 -16.17
CA VAL A 332 -18.44 28.50 -17.37
C VAL A 332 -19.89 28.96 -17.17
N GLN A 333 -20.69 28.21 -16.43
CA GLN A 333 -22.07 28.56 -16.12
C GLN A 333 -22.15 29.76 -15.16
N ASP A 334 -21.30 29.79 -14.14
CA ASP A 334 -21.23 30.90 -13.17
C ASP A 334 -20.80 32.20 -13.86
N LEU A 335 -19.81 32.15 -14.76
CA LEU A 335 -19.40 33.32 -15.56
C LEU A 335 -20.50 33.86 -16.49
N ARG A 336 -21.43 33.01 -16.93
CA ARG A 336 -22.57 33.42 -17.77
C ARG A 336 -23.73 34.03 -16.97
N LEU A 337 -23.78 33.82 -15.68
CA LEU A 337 -24.81 34.37 -14.79
C LEU A 337 -24.40 35.74 -14.21
N GLU A 338 -23.08 36.06 -14.28
CA GLU A 338 -22.53 37.35 -13.85
C GLU A 338 -22.46 38.40 -14.98
N THR A 339 -22.77 38.03 -16.22
CA THR A 339 -22.88 38.93 -17.41
C THR A 339 -24.34 39.16 -17.80
#